data_58594d288799016805426c63f4d1cb1f
#
_entry.id   58594d288799016805426c63f4d1cb1f
#
_cell.length_a   1.000
_cell.length_b   1.000
_cell.length_c   1.000
_cell.angle_alpha   90.00
_cell.angle_beta   90.00
_cell.angle_gamma   90.00
#
_symmetry.space_group_name_H-M   'P 1'
#
loop_
_entity.id
_entity.type
_entity.pdbx_description
1 polymer ?
#
loop_
_entity_poly.entity_id
_entity_poly.type
_entity_poly.pdbx_seq_one_letter_code
_entity_poly.pdbx_strand_id
1 'polypeptide(L)'
;MRYLTVALTKGRLAQKTLDMFEKIGITCEEMRDKDTRKLIFVNEELKLRFFLAKGPDVPTYVEYGAADIGVTGKDIILEEGRKMYEVMDLGFGKCRMCVCGPESARELLQNNQLIRVATKYPNIAKNYFYNKKHQTVEIIKLNGSIELAPIVGLSEVCLLYTSDAADDICDV
;
A
#
# COMPACT_ATOMS: atom_id res chain seq x y z
N MET A 1 -9.14 -32.07 -6.51
CA MET A 1 -8.88 -31.16 -5.37
C MET A 1 -8.67 -29.75 -5.90
N ARG A 2 -9.30 -28.72 -5.33
CA ARG A 2 -9.16 -27.32 -5.78
C ARG A 2 -7.79 -26.77 -5.37
N TYR A 3 -7.17 -25.94 -6.20
CA TYR A 3 -5.97 -25.18 -5.81
C TYR A 3 -6.31 -24.09 -4.81
N LEU A 4 -5.49 -23.93 -3.78
CA LEU A 4 -5.48 -22.71 -2.98
C LEU A 4 -4.75 -21.62 -3.77
N THR A 5 -5.42 -20.52 -4.03
CA THR A 5 -4.91 -19.46 -4.90
C THR A 5 -4.49 -18.25 -4.07
N VAL A 6 -3.24 -17.80 -4.25
CA VAL A 6 -2.64 -16.68 -3.52
C VAL A 6 -2.29 -15.56 -4.47
N ALA A 7 -2.85 -14.38 -4.24
CA ALA A 7 -2.52 -13.15 -4.96
C ALA A 7 -1.41 -12.40 -4.23
N LEU A 8 -0.30 -12.11 -4.91
CA LEU A 8 0.84 -11.38 -4.36
C LEU A 8 1.03 -10.04 -5.06
N THR A 9 1.29 -8.99 -4.29
CA THR A 9 1.71 -7.70 -4.84
C THR A 9 3.11 -7.82 -5.44
N LYS A 10 3.27 -7.44 -6.72
CA LYS A 10 4.58 -7.44 -7.41
C LYS A 10 5.65 -6.66 -6.64
N GLY A 11 6.90 -7.11 -6.74
CA GLY A 11 8.06 -6.44 -6.18
C GLY A 11 8.52 -7.00 -4.84
N ARG A 12 9.03 -6.13 -3.96
CA ARG A 12 9.67 -6.52 -2.70
C ARG A 12 8.76 -7.33 -1.77
N LEU A 13 7.45 -7.04 -1.74
CA LEU A 13 6.50 -7.80 -0.91
C LEU A 13 6.39 -9.24 -1.37
N ALA A 14 6.30 -9.50 -2.69
CA ALA A 14 6.28 -10.87 -3.20
C ALA A 14 7.54 -11.63 -2.81
N GLN A 15 8.74 -11.03 -2.95
CA GLN A 15 9.99 -11.68 -2.59
C GLN A 15 10.04 -12.06 -1.11
N LYS A 16 9.72 -11.12 -0.21
CA LYS A 16 9.68 -11.38 1.24
C LYS A 16 8.64 -12.44 1.62
N THR A 17 7.51 -12.47 0.91
CA THR A 17 6.48 -13.50 1.13
C THR A 17 6.98 -14.88 0.69
N LEU A 18 7.68 -14.97 -0.45
CA LEU A 18 8.30 -16.21 -0.90
C LEU A 18 9.37 -16.69 0.08
N ASP A 19 10.21 -15.79 0.61
CA ASP A 19 11.21 -16.13 1.64
C ASP A 19 10.56 -16.70 2.91
N MET A 20 9.38 -16.18 3.27
CA MET A 20 8.62 -16.69 4.40
C MET A 20 8.03 -18.08 4.09
N PHE A 21 7.49 -18.29 2.90
CA PHE A 21 6.94 -19.58 2.47
C PHE A 21 8.00 -20.65 2.38
N GLU A 22 9.20 -20.35 1.91
CA GLU A 22 10.32 -21.29 1.87
C GLU A 22 10.70 -21.82 3.26
N LYS A 23 10.62 -21.00 4.29
CA LYS A 23 10.89 -21.42 5.67
C LYS A 23 9.96 -22.50 6.17
N ILE A 24 8.78 -22.64 5.57
CA ILE A 24 7.79 -23.68 5.89
C ILE A 24 7.69 -24.75 4.79
N GLY A 25 8.69 -24.81 3.88
CA GLY A 25 8.78 -25.82 2.83
C GLY A 25 7.92 -25.55 1.58
N ILE A 26 7.34 -24.35 1.45
CA ILE A 26 6.59 -23.97 0.24
C ILE A 26 7.52 -23.22 -0.71
N THR A 27 7.90 -23.88 -1.80
CA THR A 27 8.80 -23.29 -2.82
C THR A 27 8.07 -23.03 -4.12
N CYS A 28 8.48 -21.98 -4.82
CA CYS A 28 8.05 -21.69 -6.18
C CYS A 28 9.20 -20.97 -6.91
N GLU A 29 10.19 -21.73 -7.35
CA GLU A 29 11.43 -21.21 -7.94
C GLU A 29 11.19 -20.32 -9.16
N GLU A 30 10.22 -20.67 -10.00
CA GLU A 30 9.85 -19.88 -11.18
C GLU A 30 9.45 -18.43 -10.85
N MET A 31 8.95 -18.15 -9.63
CA MET A 31 8.59 -16.79 -9.20
C MET A 31 9.79 -15.93 -8.84
N ARG A 32 10.97 -16.53 -8.66
CA ARG A 32 12.21 -15.81 -8.33
C ARG A 32 12.94 -15.33 -9.57
N ASP A 33 12.60 -15.87 -10.73
CA ASP A 33 13.13 -15.41 -12.01
C ASP A 33 12.61 -13.98 -12.30
N LYS A 34 13.53 -13.00 -12.27
CA LYS A 34 13.23 -11.59 -12.51
C LYS A 34 12.88 -11.28 -13.96
N ASP A 35 13.32 -12.14 -14.89
CA ASP A 35 13.11 -11.96 -16.33
C ASP A 35 11.82 -12.62 -16.81
N THR A 36 11.14 -13.36 -15.94
CA THR A 36 9.88 -14.01 -16.29
C THR A 36 8.76 -13.00 -16.54
N ARG A 37 8.05 -13.19 -17.65
CA ARG A 37 6.81 -12.48 -17.95
C ARG A 37 5.58 -13.26 -17.48
N LYS A 38 5.78 -14.43 -16.90
CA LYS A 38 4.72 -15.27 -16.36
C LYS A 38 4.06 -14.56 -15.17
N LEU A 39 2.75 -14.61 -15.10
CA LEU A 39 1.97 -13.99 -14.03
C LEU A 39 1.31 -15.01 -13.11
N ILE A 40 1.19 -16.26 -13.55
CA ILE A 40 0.55 -17.37 -12.81
C ILE A 40 1.58 -18.48 -12.65
N PHE A 41 1.73 -18.96 -11.46
CA PHE A 41 2.68 -20.01 -11.07
C PHE A 41 1.95 -21.08 -10.28
N VAL A 42 2.32 -22.34 -10.47
CA VAL A 42 1.62 -23.47 -9.87
C VAL A 42 2.63 -24.40 -9.20
N ASN A 43 2.35 -24.73 -7.94
CA ASN A 43 2.99 -25.85 -7.25
C ASN A 43 2.01 -27.01 -7.25
N GLU A 44 2.26 -28.00 -8.11
CA GLU A 44 1.36 -29.15 -8.33
C GLU A 44 1.31 -30.08 -7.12
N GLU A 45 2.42 -30.23 -6.42
CA GLU A 45 2.53 -31.12 -5.25
C GLU A 45 1.66 -30.63 -4.10
N LEU A 46 1.75 -29.32 -3.77
CA LEU A 46 1.01 -28.72 -2.68
C LEU A 46 -0.36 -28.17 -3.11
N LYS A 47 -0.72 -28.30 -4.41
CA LYS A 47 -1.96 -27.73 -4.97
C LYS A 47 -2.11 -26.23 -4.66
N LEU A 48 -0.99 -25.50 -4.78
CA LEU A 48 -0.95 -24.07 -4.61
C LEU A 48 -0.84 -23.37 -5.98
N ARG A 49 -1.54 -22.26 -6.12
CA ARG A 49 -1.44 -21.37 -7.27
C ARG A 49 -1.10 -19.98 -6.77
N PHE A 50 -0.09 -19.38 -7.37
CA PHE A 50 0.28 -18.01 -7.11
C PHE A 50 0.07 -17.17 -8.35
N PHE A 51 -0.30 -15.89 -8.16
CA PHE A 51 -0.22 -14.93 -9.25
C PHE A 51 0.21 -13.55 -8.73
N LEU A 52 0.82 -12.78 -9.64
CA LEU A 52 1.34 -11.45 -9.36
C LEU A 52 0.38 -10.40 -9.88
N ALA A 53 -0.06 -9.48 -9.00
CA ALA A 53 -0.95 -8.39 -9.34
C ALA A 53 -0.38 -7.04 -8.90
N LYS A 54 -0.99 -5.95 -9.35
CA LYS A 54 -0.74 -4.62 -8.76
C LYS A 54 -1.33 -4.59 -7.34
N GLY A 55 -0.66 -3.89 -6.41
CA GLY A 55 -1.10 -3.80 -5.02
C GLY A 55 -2.58 -3.46 -4.84
N PRO A 56 -3.09 -2.38 -5.47
CA PRO A 56 -4.49 -1.99 -5.35
C PRO A 56 -5.51 -3.02 -5.87
N ASP A 57 -5.07 -3.92 -6.77
CA ASP A 57 -5.96 -4.92 -7.36
C ASP A 57 -6.07 -6.19 -6.49
N VAL A 58 -5.07 -6.47 -5.63
CA VAL A 58 -5.06 -7.67 -4.77
C VAL A 58 -6.33 -7.80 -3.91
N PRO A 59 -6.80 -6.76 -3.22
CA PRO A 59 -8.05 -6.81 -2.47
C PRO A 59 -9.25 -7.19 -3.32
N THR A 60 -9.31 -6.72 -4.55
CA THR A 60 -10.40 -7.03 -5.49
C THR A 60 -10.42 -8.53 -5.82
N TYR A 61 -9.27 -9.13 -6.12
CA TYR A 61 -9.18 -10.56 -6.42
C TYR A 61 -9.64 -11.43 -5.25
N VAL A 62 -9.35 -11.02 -4.02
CA VAL A 62 -9.81 -11.73 -2.82
C VAL A 62 -11.30 -11.56 -2.60
N GLU A 63 -11.82 -10.33 -2.66
CA GLU A 63 -13.24 -10.03 -2.45
C GLU A 63 -14.15 -10.80 -3.42
N TYR A 64 -13.74 -10.91 -4.69
CA TYR A 64 -14.48 -11.63 -5.72
C TYR A 64 -14.19 -13.14 -5.79
N GLY A 65 -13.37 -13.68 -4.87
CA GLY A 65 -13.05 -15.10 -4.78
C GLY A 65 -12.17 -15.64 -5.91
N ALA A 66 -11.52 -14.76 -6.69
CA ALA A 66 -10.51 -15.15 -7.68
C ALA A 66 -9.19 -15.56 -7.01
N ALA A 67 -8.92 -15.05 -5.81
CA ALA A 67 -7.89 -15.52 -4.90
C ALA A 67 -8.52 -15.88 -3.55
N ASP A 68 -8.00 -16.93 -2.90
CA ASP A 68 -8.38 -17.32 -1.55
C ASP A 68 -7.67 -16.46 -0.51
N ILE A 69 -6.44 -16.06 -0.81
CA ILE A 69 -5.56 -15.27 0.05
C ILE A 69 -4.91 -14.17 -0.78
N GLY A 70 -4.76 -12.98 -0.20
CA GLY A 70 -4.03 -11.87 -0.78
C GLY A 70 -2.92 -11.37 0.15
N VAL A 71 -1.76 -11.01 -0.41
CA VAL A 71 -0.70 -10.32 0.31
C VAL A 71 -0.48 -8.96 -0.30
N THR A 72 -0.75 -7.93 0.49
CA THR A 72 -0.66 -6.53 0.06
C THR A 72 -0.31 -5.63 1.24
N GLY A 73 -0.02 -4.35 0.97
CA GLY A 73 0.25 -3.37 2.01
C GLY A 73 -1.00 -3.00 2.82
N LYS A 74 -0.82 -2.69 4.09
CA LYS A 74 -1.90 -2.21 4.96
C LYS A 74 -2.50 -0.90 4.46
N ASP A 75 -1.70 -0.05 3.85
CA ASP A 75 -2.13 1.19 3.18
C ASP A 75 -3.18 0.92 2.09
N ILE A 76 -2.97 -0.13 1.30
CA ILE A 76 -3.91 -0.55 0.26
C ILE A 76 -5.21 -1.07 0.88
N ILE A 77 -5.12 -1.90 1.92
CA ILE A 77 -6.31 -2.43 2.60
C ILE A 77 -7.17 -1.28 3.15
N LEU A 78 -6.54 -0.30 3.79
CA LEU A 78 -7.21 0.85 4.37
C LEU A 78 -7.78 1.80 3.31
N GLU A 79 -7.06 2.01 2.20
CA GLU A 79 -7.49 2.89 1.13
C GLU A 79 -8.65 2.30 0.34
N GLU A 80 -8.56 1.02 -0.02
CA GLU A 80 -9.61 0.35 -0.81
C GLU A 80 -10.89 0.09 0.00
N GLY A 81 -10.77 -0.09 1.32
CA GLY A 81 -11.92 -0.22 2.23
C GLY A 81 -12.86 -1.39 1.92
N ARG A 82 -12.35 -2.44 1.24
CA ARG A 82 -13.15 -3.59 0.82
C ARG A 82 -13.47 -4.52 1.97
N LYS A 83 -14.57 -5.27 1.84
CA LYS A 83 -15.02 -6.25 2.84
C LYS A 83 -14.18 -7.52 2.76
N MET A 84 -13.18 -7.63 3.60
CA MET A 84 -12.32 -8.81 3.72
C MET A 84 -11.79 -8.94 5.14
N TYR A 85 -11.28 -10.12 5.47
CA TYR A 85 -10.61 -10.36 6.73
C TYR A 85 -9.12 -10.11 6.61
N GLU A 86 -8.56 -9.35 7.51
CA GLU A 86 -7.13 -9.26 7.74
C GLU A 86 -6.73 -10.38 8.69
N VAL A 87 -6.06 -11.39 8.17
CA VAL A 87 -5.79 -12.64 8.89
C VAL A 87 -4.50 -12.54 9.69
N MET A 88 -3.47 -11.89 9.13
CA MET A 88 -2.13 -11.88 9.74
C MET A 88 -1.34 -10.65 9.29
N ASP A 89 -0.62 -10.04 10.23
CA ASP A 89 0.48 -9.13 9.94
C ASP A 89 1.76 -9.95 9.74
N LEU A 90 2.36 -9.82 8.55
CA LEU A 90 3.56 -10.57 8.18
C LEU A 90 4.85 -10.00 8.80
N GLY A 91 4.77 -8.86 9.48
CA GLY A 91 5.88 -8.23 10.22
C GLY A 91 6.95 -7.57 9.35
N PHE A 92 6.73 -7.43 8.04
CA PHE A 92 7.67 -6.77 7.13
C PHE A 92 6.99 -5.69 6.27
N GLY A 93 7.81 -4.83 5.62
CA GLY A 93 7.29 -3.72 4.82
C GLY A 93 6.61 -2.65 5.68
N LYS A 94 7.11 -2.43 6.89
CA LYS A 94 6.62 -1.38 7.78
C LYS A 94 6.80 -0.02 7.11
N CYS A 95 5.77 0.79 7.19
CA CYS A 95 5.77 2.18 6.75
C CYS A 95 4.85 2.99 7.67
N ARG A 96 4.96 4.29 7.63
CA ARG A 96 4.01 5.19 8.30
C ARG A 96 3.51 6.24 7.34
N MET A 97 2.27 6.67 7.54
CA MET A 97 1.70 7.79 6.80
C MET A 97 2.09 9.08 7.49
N CYS A 98 2.60 10.02 6.71
CA CYS A 98 3.04 11.33 7.18
C CYS A 98 2.33 12.44 6.41
N VAL A 99 2.02 13.53 7.12
CA VAL A 99 1.64 14.79 6.52
C VAL A 99 2.90 15.61 6.39
N CYS A 100 3.27 15.95 5.17
CA CYS A 100 4.50 16.67 4.84
C CYS A 100 4.15 17.97 4.10
N GLY A 101 4.94 19.01 4.34
CA GLY A 101 4.76 20.31 3.70
C GLY A 101 5.82 21.31 4.18
N PRO A 102 5.86 22.51 3.61
CA PRO A 102 6.76 23.56 4.06
C PRO A 102 6.43 23.98 5.50
N GLU A 103 7.41 24.52 6.21
CA GLU A 103 7.24 24.98 7.61
C GLU A 103 6.08 25.98 7.76
N SER A 104 5.85 26.83 6.76
CA SER A 104 4.73 27.78 6.73
C SER A 104 3.35 27.09 6.79
N ALA A 105 3.22 25.84 6.36
CA ALA A 105 1.97 25.10 6.44
C ALA A 105 1.64 24.62 7.85
N ARG A 106 2.60 24.60 8.77
CA ARG A 106 2.41 24.15 10.16
C ARG A 106 1.39 24.99 10.90
N GLU A 107 1.44 26.31 10.74
CA GLU A 107 0.47 27.23 11.36
C GLU A 107 -0.95 27.03 10.82
N LEU A 108 -1.09 26.77 9.51
CA LEU A 108 -2.38 26.49 8.87
C LEU A 108 -3.02 25.21 9.44
N LEU A 109 -2.21 24.20 9.66
CA LEU A 109 -2.64 22.94 10.29
C LEU A 109 -3.06 23.13 11.76
N GLN A 110 -2.30 23.91 12.53
CA GLN A 110 -2.58 24.18 13.95
C GLN A 110 -3.85 25.01 14.14
N ASN A 111 -4.10 25.96 13.24
CA ASN A 111 -5.25 26.87 13.32
C ASN A 111 -6.51 26.30 12.64
N ASN A 112 -6.52 25.03 12.24
CA ASN A 112 -7.63 24.36 11.55
C ASN A 112 -8.16 25.14 10.33
N GLN A 113 -7.26 25.83 9.62
CA GLN A 113 -7.63 26.52 8.39
C GLN A 113 -7.95 25.51 7.28
N LEU A 114 -8.78 25.93 6.33
CA LEU A 114 -9.05 25.13 5.16
C LEU A 114 -7.77 25.03 4.32
N ILE A 115 -7.25 23.84 4.15
CA ILE A 115 -6.03 23.53 3.38
C ILE A 115 -6.32 22.48 2.33
N ARG A 116 -5.51 22.48 1.27
CA ARG A 116 -5.49 21.44 0.25
C ARG A 116 -4.45 20.41 0.61
N VAL A 117 -4.84 19.15 0.49
CA VAL A 117 -3.99 17.99 0.83
C VAL A 117 -3.85 17.11 -0.41
N ALA A 118 -2.67 17.06 -1.01
CA ALA A 118 -2.39 16.16 -2.11
C ALA A 118 -2.04 14.76 -1.59
N THR A 119 -2.63 13.73 -2.17
CA THR A 119 -2.37 12.36 -1.75
C THR A 119 -2.75 11.33 -2.82
N LYS A 120 -2.11 10.17 -2.74
CA LYS A 120 -2.55 8.95 -3.44
C LYS A 120 -3.65 8.20 -2.69
N TYR A 121 -3.87 8.54 -1.41
CA TYR A 121 -4.70 7.82 -0.45
C TYR A 121 -5.84 8.71 0.10
N PRO A 122 -6.83 9.08 -0.74
CA PRO A 122 -7.91 9.98 -0.33
C PRO A 122 -8.76 9.47 0.82
N ASN A 123 -9.02 8.16 0.91
CA ASN A 123 -9.83 7.60 1.99
C ASN A 123 -9.08 7.61 3.33
N ILE A 124 -7.78 7.30 3.31
CA ILE A 124 -6.91 7.43 4.50
C ILE A 124 -6.83 8.90 4.92
N ALA A 125 -6.65 9.82 3.97
CA ALA A 125 -6.60 11.26 4.26
C ALA A 125 -7.91 11.76 4.89
N LYS A 126 -9.07 11.38 4.33
CA LYS A 126 -10.39 11.70 4.93
C LYS A 126 -10.50 11.20 6.35
N ASN A 127 -10.16 9.93 6.58
CA ASN A 127 -10.23 9.36 7.91
C ASN A 127 -9.33 10.10 8.90
N TYR A 128 -8.11 10.46 8.47
CA TYR A 128 -7.17 11.20 9.32
C TYR A 128 -7.66 12.61 9.64
N PHE A 129 -7.96 13.42 8.63
CA PHE A 129 -8.31 14.81 8.85
C PHE A 129 -9.71 14.98 9.46
N TYR A 130 -10.74 14.31 8.92
CA TYR A 130 -12.10 14.51 9.39
C TYR A 130 -12.38 13.76 10.70
N ASN A 131 -12.00 12.49 10.80
CA ASN A 131 -12.38 11.68 11.95
C ASN A 131 -11.40 11.78 13.12
N LYS A 132 -10.09 11.93 12.86
CA LYS A 132 -9.10 12.02 13.94
C LYS A 132 -8.71 13.44 14.32
N LYS A 133 -8.55 14.32 13.33
CA LYS A 133 -8.17 15.72 13.56
C LYS A 133 -9.34 16.68 13.67
N HIS A 134 -10.54 16.27 13.24
CA HIS A 134 -11.74 17.12 13.17
C HIS A 134 -11.51 18.38 12.36
N GLN A 135 -10.69 18.28 11.32
CA GLN A 135 -10.32 19.39 10.43
C GLN A 135 -10.89 19.14 9.02
N THR A 136 -11.56 20.14 8.48
CA THR A 136 -12.03 20.12 7.09
C THR A 136 -10.86 20.47 6.16
N VAL A 137 -10.65 19.63 5.15
CA VAL A 137 -9.59 19.83 4.14
C VAL A 137 -10.13 19.53 2.75
N GLU A 138 -9.54 20.15 1.73
CA GLU A 138 -9.75 19.78 0.34
C GLU A 138 -8.74 18.71 -0.06
N ILE A 139 -9.21 17.54 -0.50
CA ILE A 139 -8.33 16.43 -0.87
C ILE A 139 -8.15 16.38 -2.38
N ILE A 140 -6.90 16.49 -2.83
CA ILE A 140 -6.49 16.40 -4.23
C ILE A 140 -5.83 15.04 -4.46
N LYS A 141 -6.51 14.19 -5.25
CA LYS A 141 -5.97 12.86 -5.59
C LYS A 141 -4.93 12.98 -6.69
N LEU A 142 -3.73 12.45 -6.40
CA LEU A 142 -2.65 12.27 -7.37
C LEU A 142 -2.26 10.77 -7.44
N ASN A 143 -1.64 10.35 -8.53
CA ASN A 143 -1.23 8.95 -8.72
C ASN A 143 0.27 8.70 -8.43
N GLY A 144 1.07 9.75 -8.35
CA GLY A 144 2.51 9.70 -8.07
C GLY A 144 3.09 11.09 -7.90
N SER A 145 4.36 11.18 -7.50
CA SER A 145 5.10 12.43 -7.24
C SER A 145 4.33 13.42 -6.35
N ILE A 146 3.76 12.87 -5.29
CA ILE A 146 2.85 13.60 -4.38
C ILE A 146 3.58 14.75 -3.69
N GLU A 147 4.87 14.57 -3.42
CA GLU A 147 5.78 15.53 -2.80
C GLU A 147 5.97 16.82 -3.61
N LEU A 148 5.75 16.76 -4.92
CA LEU A 148 5.81 17.95 -5.77
C LEU A 148 4.63 18.90 -5.55
N ALA A 149 3.50 18.43 -5.10
CA ALA A 149 2.28 19.22 -4.99
C ALA A 149 2.45 20.47 -4.11
N PRO A 150 3.04 20.40 -2.90
CA PRO A 150 3.33 21.61 -2.11
C PRO A 150 4.39 22.51 -2.75
N ILE A 151 5.38 21.95 -3.44
CA ILE A 151 6.48 22.69 -4.06
C ILE A 151 5.96 23.57 -5.20
N VAL A 152 5.02 23.05 -6.00
CA VAL A 152 4.44 23.78 -7.14
C VAL A 152 3.19 24.60 -6.77
N GLY A 153 2.81 24.63 -5.47
CA GLY A 153 1.66 25.41 -4.99
C GLY A 153 0.29 24.79 -5.31
N LEU A 154 0.24 23.50 -5.66
CA LEU A 154 -1.03 22.78 -5.89
C LEU A 154 -1.77 22.53 -4.57
N SER A 155 -1.05 22.29 -3.49
CA SER A 155 -1.58 22.06 -2.15
C SER A 155 -0.67 22.67 -1.09
N GLU A 156 -1.19 22.88 0.10
CA GLU A 156 -0.40 23.37 1.24
C GLU A 156 0.44 22.26 1.85
N VAL A 157 -0.11 21.02 1.85
CA VAL A 157 0.58 19.83 2.36
C VAL A 157 0.30 18.62 1.47
N CYS A 158 1.09 17.59 1.65
CA CYS A 158 0.82 16.28 1.07
C CYS A 158 0.73 15.20 2.16
N LEU A 159 -0.01 14.13 1.89
CA LEU A 159 -0.05 12.93 2.72
C LEU A 159 0.50 11.77 1.92
N LEU A 160 1.60 11.22 2.39
CA LEU A 160 2.32 10.13 1.76
C LEU A 160 2.83 9.13 2.81
N TYR A 161 3.27 7.95 2.37
CA TYR A 161 3.95 7.02 3.27
C TYR A 161 5.46 7.19 3.15
N THR A 162 6.13 7.10 4.31
CA THR A 162 7.58 7.02 4.38
C THR A 162 7.96 5.58 4.72
N SER A 163 8.99 5.05 4.05
CA SER A 163 9.65 3.80 4.43
C SER A 163 10.88 4.13 5.27
N ASP A 164 11.39 3.16 6.04
CA ASP A 164 12.60 3.32 6.86
C ASP A 164 13.82 3.90 6.09
N ALA A 165 13.80 3.84 4.75
CA ALA A 165 14.82 4.43 3.87
C ALA A 165 14.54 5.91 3.51
N ALA A 166 13.40 6.47 3.90
CA ALA A 166 12.99 7.84 3.58
C ALA A 166 13.03 8.76 4.80
N ASP A 167 13.39 8.26 5.96
CA ASP A 167 13.55 9.08 7.18
C ASP A 167 14.69 10.13 7.04
N ASP A 168 15.61 9.93 6.07
CA ASP A 168 16.68 10.90 5.75
C ASP A 168 16.24 12.08 4.86
N ILE A 169 14.98 12.13 4.40
CA ILE A 169 14.50 13.15 3.45
C ILE A 169 13.41 14.06 4.08
N CYS A 170 12.98 13.79 5.30
CA CYS A 170 11.93 14.56 5.97
C CYS A 170 12.40 15.85 6.67
N ASP A 171 13.66 16.24 6.47
CA ASP A 171 14.24 17.51 6.95
C ASP A 171 14.44 18.50 5.80
N VAL A 172 13.37 18.83 5.05
CA VAL A 172 13.38 19.97 4.13
C VAL A 172 12.17 20.86 4.41
#